data_6ca42e5b71caeea3a121d794a1838ca9
#
_entry.id   6ca42e5b71caeea3a121d794a1838ca9
#
_cell.length_a   1.000
_cell.length_b   1.000
_cell.length_c   1.000
_cell.angle_alpha   90.00
_cell.angle_beta   90.00
_cell.angle_gamma   90.00
#
_symmetry.space_group_name_H-M   'P 1'
#
loop_
_entity.id
_entity.type
_entity.pdbx_description
1 polymer ?
#
loop_
_entity_poly.entity_id
_entity_poly.type
_entity_poly.pdbx_seq_one_letter_code
_entity_poly.pdbx_strand_id
1 'polypeptide(L)'
;MASLRQRALLDPGSRAPDFRLARLEGGEATLAELTARGRVLLVFFKVTCPVCQLTIPFLERLNVNGTLSICGISQNDAADTREFNTYFGVGFATLMDAEESDFQVSNAYGISSVPTMFLVEADGTISRVIEGWSKMEMEALGASAGMTLFRSEDNVPMWKPG
;
A
#
# COMPACT_ATOMS: atom_id res chain seq x y z
N MET A 1 1.13 11.74 31.18
CA MET A 1 1.42 11.07 29.89
C MET A 1 0.22 11.23 28.99
N ALA A 2 0.36 11.94 27.88
CA ALA A 2 -0.69 11.99 26.88
C ALA A 2 -0.80 10.60 26.25
N SER A 3 -1.92 9.93 26.45
CA SER A 3 -2.27 8.73 25.71
C SER A 3 -2.26 9.10 24.23
N LEU A 4 -1.34 8.52 23.47
CA LEU A 4 -1.42 8.56 22.01
C LEU A 4 -2.72 7.85 21.63
N ARG A 5 -3.78 8.63 21.45
CA ARG A 5 -5.00 8.08 20.86
C ARG A 5 -4.62 7.54 19.49
N GLN A 6 -4.59 6.24 19.36
CA GLN A 6 -4.47 5.60 18.06
C GLN A 6 -5.57 6.17 17.18
N ARG A 7 -5.19 6.83 16.08
CA ARG A 7 -6.17 7.37 15.15
C ARG A 7 -6.93 6.20 14.54
N ALA A 8 -8.24 6.38 14.37
CA ALA A 8 -9.04 5.40 13.66
C ALA A 8 -8.60 5.31 12.20
N LEU A 9 -8.74 4.13 11.61
CA LEU A 9 -8.51 3.93 10.18
C LEU A 9 -9.34 4.93 9.38
N LEU A 10 -8.73 5.56 8.39
CA LEU A 10 -9.41 6.51 7.53
C LEU A 10 -10.43 5.81 6.64
N ASP A 11 -11.58 6.44 6.46
CA ASP A 11 -12.68 5.93 5.65
C ASP A 11 -12.64 6.45 4.21
N PRO A 12 -13.27 5.74 3.26
CA PRO A 12 -13.56 6.30 1.94
C PRO A 12 -14.32 7.63 2.06
N GLY A 13 -13.95 8.60 1.23
CA GLY A 13 -14.48 9.96 1.28
C GLY A 13 -13.62 10.92 2.10
N SER A 14 -12.73 10.41 2.94
CA SER A 14 -11.77 11.23 3.69
C SER A 14 -10.69 11.79 2.79
N ARG A 15 -10.13 12.93 3.20
CA ARG A 15 -8.91 13.43 2.57
C ARG A 15 -7.69 12.67 3.08
N ALA A 16 -6.85 12.17 2.18
CA ALA A 16 -5.61 11.51 2.55
C ALA A 16 -4.64 12.53 3.17
N PRO A 17 -4.11 12.28 4.39
CA PRO A 17 -3.08 13.13 4.98
C PRO A 17 -1.85 13.21 4.08
N ASP A 18 -1.35 14.42 3.85
CA ASP A 18 -0.10 14.62 3.12
C ASP A 18 1.09 14.09 3.93
N PHE A 19 2.15 13.74 3.23
CA PHE A 19 3.37 13.24 3.87
C PHE A 19 4.60 13.53 3.00
N ARG A 20 5.75 13.40 3.63
CA ARG A 20 7.06 13.37 2.99
C ARG A 20 7.84 12.21 3.58
N LEU A 21 8.19 11.22 2.79
CA LEU A 21 8.91 10.03 3.21
C LEU A 21 10.12 9.77 2.33
N ALA A 22 11.14 9.17 2.93
CA ALA A 22 12.31 8.68 2.19
C ALA A 22 11.90 7.58 1.20
N ARG A 23 12.43 7.64 -0.01
CA ARG A 23 12.36 6.55 -0.97
C ARG A 23 13.39 5.49 -0.62
N LEU A 24 13.04 4.23 -0.82
CA LEU A 24 13.99 3.12 -0.65
C LEU A 24 15.24 3.30 -1.53
N GLU A 25 15.06 3.80 -2.75
CA GLU A 25 16.13 3.98 -3.75
C GLU A 25 16.82 5.34 -3.66
N GLY A 26 16.54 6.13 -2.65
CA GLY A 26 17.14 7.45 -2.43
C GLY A 26 16.21 8.60 -2.77
N GLY A 27 16.45 9.72 -2.12
CA GLY A 27 15.57 10.89 -2.20
C GLY A 27 14.32 10.74 -1.36
N GLU A 28 13.36 11.61 -1.61
CA GLU A 28 12.08 11.67 -0.90
C GLU A 28 10.91 11.73 -1.87
N ALA A 29 9.71 11.42 -1.38
CA ALA A 29 8.47 11.64 -2.10
C ALA A 29 7.40 12.18 -1.17
N THR A 30 6.53 13.02 -1.73
CA THR A 30 5.31 13.51 -1.06
C THR A 30 4.08 12.87 -1.69
N LEU A 31 2.98 12.86 -0.96
CA LEU A 31 1.70 12.40 -1.53
C LEU A 31 1.32 13.23 -2.76
N ALA A 32 1.52 14.55 -2.72
CA ALA A 32 1.22 15.43 -3.84
C ALA A 32 1.98 15.03 -5.12
N GLU A 33 3.26 14.66 -5.00
CA GLU A 33 4.05 14.15 -6.13
C GLU A 33 3.49 12.82 -6.67
N LEU A 34 3.08 11.92 -5.78
CA LEU A 34 2.53 10.61 -6.15
C LEU A 34 1.20 10.75 -6.90
N THR A 35 0.36 11.72 -6.52
CA THR A 35 -0.96 11.95 -7.15
C THR A 35 -0.92 12.92 -8.32
N ALA A 36 0.22 13.53 -8.62
CA ALA A 36 0.34 14.54 -9.68
C ALA A 36 -0.04 14.02 -11.07
N ARG A 37 0.11 12.72 -11.33
CA ARG A 37 -0.21 12.07 -12.61
C ARG A 37 -1.51 11.27 -12.60
N GLY A 38 -2.24 11.31 -11.50
CA GLY A 38 -3.48 10.55 -11.32
C GLY A 38 -3.55 9.86 -9.98
N ARG A 39 -4.48 8.91 -9.88
CA ARG A 39 -4.65 8.16 -8.64
C ARG A 39 -3.48 7.23 -8.35
N VAL A 40 -3.26 6.97 -7.06
CA VAL A 40 -2.23 6.06 -6.57
C VAL A 40 -2.81 5.10 -5.53
N LEU A 41 -2.39 3.85 -5.56
CA LEU A 41 -2.67 2.88 -4.50
C LEU A 41 -1.51 2.89 -3.51
N LEU A 42 -1.76 3.34 -2.29
CA LEU A 42 -0.80 3.27 -1.19
C LEU A 42 -0.94 1.92 -0.50
N VAL A 43 0.16 1.20 -0.32
CA VAL A 43 0.16 -0.15 0.26
C VAL A 43 1.08 -0.16 1.47
N PHE A 44 0.49 -0.14 2.67
CA PHE A 44 1.24 -0.27 3.92
C PHE A 44 1.52 -1.74 4.19
N PHE A 45 2.77 -2.10 4.43
CA PHE A 45 3.16 -3.51 4.60
C PHE A 45 4.33 -3.70 5.56
N LYS A 46 4.48 -4.95 6.03
CA LYS A 46 5.66 -5.43 6.76
C LYS A 46 6.23 -6.66 6.06
N VAL A 47 7.54 -6.80 6.11
CA VAL A 47 8.24 -7.92 5.44
C VAL A 47 7.93 -9.28 6.06
N THR A 48 7.59 -9.33 7.35
CA THR A 48 7.29 -10.56 8.09
C THR A 48 5.81 -10.96 8.04
N CYS A 49 4.98 -10.19 7.37
CA CYS A 49 3.53 -10.40 7.31
C CYS A 49 3.18 -11.42 6.22
N PRO A 50 2.63 -12.62 6.54
CA PRO A 50 2.26 -13.61 5.53
C PRO A 50 1.20 -13.11 4.55
N VAL A 51 0.25 -12.30 5.02
CA VAL A 51 -0.80 -11.73 4.15
C VAL A 51 -0.23 -10.67 3.21
N CYS A 52 0.78 -9.92 3.63
CA CYS A 52 1.54 -9.02 2.75
C CYS A 52 2.27 -9.83 1.67
N GLN A 53 2.89 -10.94 2.04
CA GLN A 53 3.59 -11.83 1.11
C GLN A 53 2.64 -12.47 0.08
N LEU A 54 1.40 -12.73 0.46
CA LEU A 54 0.35 -13.15 -0.46
C LEU A 54 -0.05 -12.02 -1.42
N THR A 55 -0.25 -10.83 -0.91
CA THR A 55 -0.86 -9.70 -1.61
C THR A 55 0.09 -9.05 -2.62
N ILE A 56 1.34 -8.84 -2.23
CA ILE A 56 2.31 -8.03 -2.99
C ILE A 56 2.61 -8.59 -4.38
N PRO A 57 2.77 -9.90 -4.60
CA PRO A 57 2.97 -10.42 -5.96
C PRO A 57 1.82 -10.10 -6.92
N PHE A 58 0.58 -10.08 -6.44
CA PHE A 58 -0.57 -9.69 -7.25
C PHE A 58 -0.61 -8.19 -7.52
N LEU A 59 -0.16 -7.38 -6.57
CA LEU A 59 0.01 -5.94 -6.79
C LEU A 59 1.09 -5.66 -7.84
N GLU A 60 2.17 -6.41 -7.84
CA GLU A 60 3.18 -6.30 -8.89
C GLU A 60 2.63 -6.71 -10.26
N ARG A 61 1.81 -7.75 -10.33
CA ARG A 61 1.10 -8.11 -11.56
C ARG A 61 0.23 -6.94 -12.05
N LEU A 62 -0.47 -6.28 -11.13
CA LEU A 62 -1.27 -5.10 -11.41
C LEU A 62 -0.41 -3.93 -11.87
N ASN A 63 0.74 -3.71 -11.22
CA ASN A 63 1.68 -2.65 -11.55
C ASN A 63 2.21 -2.79 -12.99
N VAL A 64 2.54 -4.01 -13.41
CA VAL A 64 3.11 -4.28 -14.75
C VAL A 64 2.07 -4.20 -15.86
N ASN A 65 0.86 -4.70 -15.62
CA ASN A 65 -0.16 -4.91 -16.65
C ASN A 65 -1.32 -3.92 -16.60
N GLY A 66 -1.49 -3.24 -15.47
CA GLY A 66 -2.56 -2.27 -15.28
C GLY A 66 -2.13 -0.83 -15.54
N THR A 67 -3.08 0.08 -15.42
CA THR A 67 -2.87 1.52 -15.58
C THR A 67 -2.80 2.25 -14.24
N LEU A 68 -2.84 1.50 -13.13
CA LEU A 68 -2.84 2.05 -11.77
C LEU A 68 -1.41 2.21 -11.25
N SER A 69 -1.09 3.41 -10.76
CA SER A 69 0.17 3.63 -10.02
C SER A 69 0.08 3.02 -8.63
N ILE A 70 1.14 2.31 -8.22
CA ILE A 70 1.23 1.68 -6.90
C ILE A 70 2.45 2.21 -6.18
N CYS A 71 2.31 2.50 -4.89
CA CYS A 71 3.40 2.89 -4.02
C CYS A 71 3.34 2.10 -2.72
N GLY A 72 4.35 1.29 -2.46
CA GLY A 72 4.50 0.58 -1.19
C GLY A 72 5.00 1.54 -0.11
N ILE A 73 4.50 1.35 1.11
CA ILE A 73 4.98 2.06 2.30
C ILE A 73 5.38 1.00 3.32
N SER A 74 6.69 0.81 3.47
CA SER A 74 7.26 -0.22 4.34
C SER A 74 7.38 0.26 5.76
N GLN A 75 6.98 -0.59 6.71
CA GLN A 75 7.17 -0.36 8.15
C GLN A 75 8.46 -1.01 8.68
N ASN A 76 9.30 -1.54 7.80
CA ASN A 76 10.61 -2.12 8.13
C ASN A 76 11.75 -1.22 7.67
N ASP A 77 12.96 -1.54 8.11
CA ASP A 77 14.15 -0.81 7.68
C ASP A 77 14.49 -1.04 6.20
N ALA A 78 15.42 -0.26 5.68
CA ALA A 78 15.79 -0.29 4.27
C ALA A 78 16.39 -1.64 3.85
N ALA A 79 17.22 -2.24 4.69
CA ALA A 79 17.88 -3.51 4.36
C ALA A 79 16.86 -4.65 4.20
N ASP A 80 15.97 -4.79 5.18
CA ASP A 80 14.92 -5.81 5.16
C ASP A 80 13.94 -5.57 4.00
N THR A 81 13.60 -4.32 3.75
CA THR A 81 12.69 -3.94 2.66
C THR A 81 13.30 -4.27 1.29
N ARG A 82 14.60 -3.99 1.07
CA ARG A 82 15.28 -4.35 -0.18
C ARG A 82 15.29 -5.84 -0.41
N GLU A 83 15.61 -6.62 0.63
CA GLU A 83 15.61 -8.08 0.56
C GLU A 83 14.23 -8.61 0.18
N PHE A 84 13.19 -8.10 0.84
CA PHE A 84 11.80 -8.44 0.54
C PHE A 84 11.43 -8.10 -0.92
N ASN A 85 11.71 -6.88 -1.35
CA ASN A 85 11.38 -6.42 -2.69
C ASN A 85 12.10 -7.23 -3.77
N THR A 86 13.34 -7.59 -3.53
CA THR A 86 14.10 -8.46 -4.43
C THR A 86 13.49 -9.86 -4.51
N TYR A 87 13.17 -10.44 -3.36
CA TYR A 87 12.60 -11.79 -3.29
C TYR A 87 11.24 -11.89 -4.00
N PHE A 88 10.39 -10.90 -3.81
CA PHE A 88 9.03 -10.89 -4.39
C PHE A 88 8.95 -10.18 -5.76
N GLY A 89 10.06 -9.72 -6.30
CA GLY A 89 10.10 -9.07 -7.61
C GLY A 89 9.34 -7.75 -7.69
N VAL A 90 9.34 -6.97 -6.62
CA VAL A 90 8.63 -5.70 -6.52
C VAL A 90 9.29 -4.64 -7.41
N GLY A 91 8.54 -4.14 -8.40
CA GLY A 91 8.99 -3.07 -9.31
C GLY A 91 8.35 -1.71 -9.05
N PHE A 92 7.29 -1.65 -8.24
CA PHE A 92 6.67 -0.37 -7.88
C PHE A 92 7.50 0.38 -6.83
N ALA A 93 7.33 1.72 -6.79
CA ALA A 93 8.02 2.59 -5.84
C ALA A 93 7.73 2.18 -4.39
N THR A 94 8.74 2.24 -3.53
CA THR A 94 8.61 1.93 -2.11
C THR A 94 9.16 3.08 -1.27
N LEU A 95 8.35 3.53 -0.31
CA LEU A 95 8.70 4.55 0.67
C LEU A 95 8.88 3.90 2.04
N MET A 96 9.58 4.60 2.92
CA MET A 96 9.97 4.10 4.23
C MET A 96 9.21 4.84 5.33
N ASP A 97 8.40 4.12 6.10
CA ASP A 97 7.71 4.65 7.29
C ASP A 97 7.96 3.70 8.46
N ALA A 98 9.21 3.62 8.87
CA ALA A 98 9.70 2.70 9.88
C ALA A 98 9.95 3.42 11.22
N GLU A 99 10.67 2.76 12.12
CA GLU A 99 10.98 3.27 13.45
C GLU A 99 11.67 4.65 13.40
N GLU A 100 12.54 4.89 12.44
CA GLU A 100 13.26 6.16 12.25
C GLU A 100 12.33 7.35 12.00
N SER A 101 11.21 7.13 11.33
CA SER A 101 10.16 8.15 11.12
C SER A 101 9.06 8.10 12.18
N ASP A 102 9.23 7.25 13.20
CA ASP A 102 8.25 7.02 14.27
C ASP A 102 6.88 6.57 13.76
N PHE A 103 6.87 5.87 12.62
CA PHE A 103 5.66 5.38 11.95
C PHE A 103 4.59 6.47 11.76
N GLN A 104 5.03 7.71 11.54
CA GLN A 104 4.11 8.86 11.59
C GLN A 104 3.04 8.81 10.49
N VAL A 105 3.34 8.28 9.32
CA VAL A 105 2.36 8.19 8.22
C VAL A 105 1.39 7.04 8.50
N SER A 106 1.88 5.88 8.91
CA SER A 106 1.05 4.75 9.34
C SER A 106 0.09 5.19 10.45
N ASN A 107 0.57 5.94 11.43
CA ASN A 107 -0.24 6.47 12.53
C ASN A 107 -1.27 7.50 12.02
N ALA A 108 -0.89 8.38 11.11
CA ALA A 108 -1.80 9.38 10.53
C ALA A 108 -2.93 8.75 9.73
N TYR A 109 -2.67 7.63 9.06
CA TYR A 109 -3.67 6.88 8.28
C TYR A 109 -4.47 5.90 9.15
N GLY A 110 -4.13 5.74 10.42
CA GLY A 110 -4.84 4.87 11.36
C GLY A 110 -4.58 3.39 11.15
N ILE A 111 -3.39 3.03 10.65
CA ILE A 111 -3.01 1.64 10.38
C ILE A 111 -2.93 0.87 11.70
N SER A 112 -3.68 -0.22 11.82
CA SER A 112 -3.63 -1.15 12.96
C SER A 112 -3.16 -2.54 12.55
N SER A 113 -3.27 -2.88 11.29
CA SER A 113 -2.80 -4.15 10.73
C SER A 113 -2.30 -3.93 9.30
N VAL A 114 -1.53 -4.86 8.79
CA VAL A 114 -1.01 -4.83 7.41
C VAL A 114 -1.34 -6.16 6.71
N PRO A 115 -1.53 -6.17 5.38
CA PRO A 115 -1.52 -4.99 4.52
C PRO A 115 -2.79 -4.16 4.70
N THR A 116 -2.66 -2.86 4.60
CA THR A 116 -3.79 -1.96 4.44
C THR A 116 -3.51 -1.07 3.23
N MET A 117 -4.49 -0.96 2.35
CA MET A 117 -4.34 -0.24 1.09
C MET A 117 -5.36 0.89 0.98
N PHE A 118 -4.90 2.02 0.46
CA PHE A 118 -5.75 3.18 0.21
C PHE A 118 -5.62 3.57 -1.26
N LEU A 119 -6.74 3.61 -1.97
CA LEU A 119 -6.79 4.21 -3.30
C LEU A 119 -7.03 5.71 -3.13
N VAL A 120 -6.03 6.50 -3.45
CA VAL A 120 -6.07 7.96 -3.35
C VAL A 120 -6.23 8.55 -4.75
N GLU A 121 -7.29 9.31 -4.94
CA GLU A 121 -7.56 9.97 -6.21
C GLU A 121 -6.65 11.17 -6.43
N ALA A 122 -6.59 11.69 -7.66
CA ALA A 122 -5.72 12.80 -8.01
C ALA A 122 -5.99 14.07 -7.19
N ASP A 123 -7.21 14.25 -6.69
CA ASP A 123 -7.59 15.38 -5.82
C ASP A 123 -7.23 15.17 -4.35
N GLY A 124 -6.64 14.02 -3.98
CA GLY A 124 -6.27 13.68 -2.62
C GLY A 124 -7.36 12.99 -1.79
N THR A 125 -8.50 12.68 -2.38
CA THR A 125 -9.59 11.97 -1.70
C THR A 125 -9.34 10.47 -1.73
N ILE A 126 -9.54 9.80 -0.59
CA ILE A 126 -9.51 8.33 -0.51
C ILE A 126 -10.83 7.81 -1.08
N SER A 127 -10.76 7.01 -2.14
CA SER A 127 -11.94 6.42 -2.77
C SER A 127 -12.19 4.96 -2.37
N ARG A 128 -11.16 4.27 -1.87
CA ARG A 128 -11.25 2.86 -1.45
C ARG A 128 -10.24 2.57 -0.35
N VAL A 129 -10.66 1.75 0.61
CA VAL A 129 -9.81 1.24 1.69
C VAL A 129 -9.95 -0.28 1.73
N ILE A 130 -8.83 -0.99 1.74
CA ILE A 130 -8.81 -2.45 1.79
C ILE A 130 -7.89 -2.88 2.94
N GLU A 131 -8.45 -3.60 3.92
CA GLU A 131 -7.70 -4.17 5.03
C GLU A 131 -7.48 -5.67 4.80
N GLY A 132 -6.25 -6.11 4.93
CA GLY A 132 -5.89 -7.50 4.70
C GLY A 132 -6.05 -7.95 3.25
N TRP A 133 -6.37 -9.21 3.04
CA TRP A 133 -6.61 -9.79 1.73
C TRP A 133 -8.10 -9.99 1.48
N SER A 134 -8.58 -9.47 0.38
CA SER A 134 -9.91 -9.74 -0.15
C SER A 134 -9.81 -9.99 -1.65
N LYS A 135 -10.13 -11.18 -2.09
CA LYS A 135 -10.11 -11.54 -3.52
C LYS A 135 -11.04 -10.63 -4.31
N MET A 136 -12.24 -10.40 -3.79
CA MET A 136 -13.24 -9.54 -4.44
C MET A 136 -12.73 -8.10 -4.61
N GLU A 137 -12.10 -7.53 -3.57
CA GLU A 137 -11.55 -6.17 -3.64
C GLU A 137 -10.35 -6.10 -4.59
N MET A 138 -9.52 -7.13 -4.62
CA MET A 138 -8.39 -7.20 -5.57
C MET A 138 -8.88 -7.31 -7.01
N GLU A 139 -9.92 -8.09 -7.27
CA GLU A 139 -10.57 -8.16 -8.59
C GLU A 139 -11.11 -6.80 -9.02
N ALA A 140 -11.73 -6.07 -8.09
CA ALA A 140 -12.25 -4.72 -8.34
C ALA A 140 -11.13 -3.72 -8.65
N LEU A 141 -10.00 -3.80 -7.97
CA LEU A 141 -8.81 -3.00 -8.30
C LEU A 141 -8.31 -3.30 -9.71
N GLY A 142 -8.20 -4.57 -10.07
CA GLY A 142 -7.81 -5.00 -11.41
C GLY A 142 -8.74 -4.42 -12.47
N ALA A 143 -10.04 -4.54 -12.29
CA ALA A 143 -11.04 -4.02 -13.20
C ALA A 143 -10.92 -2.49 -13.35
N SER A 144 -10.70 -1.76 -12.26
CA SER A 144 -10.50 -0.31 -12.27
C SER A 144 -9.22 0.12 -13.00
N ALA A 145 -8.25 -0.79 -13.10
CA ALA A 145 -6.98 -0.59 -13.80
C ALA A 145 -6.98 -1.19 -15.22
N GLY A 146 -8.13 -1.60 -15.71
CA GLY A 146 -8.29 -2.11 -17.07
C GLY A 146 -7.81 -3.54 -17.30
N MET A 147 -7.74 -4.37 -16.25
CA MET A 147 -7.27 -5.74 -16.40
C MET A 147 -8.07 -6.75 -15.56
N THR A 148 -8.00 -8.00 -15.95
CA THR A 148 -8.43 -9.15 -15.14
C THR A 148 -7.23 -9.62 -14.33
N LEU A 149 -7.25 -9.40 -13.00
CA LEU A 149 -6.09 -9.63 -12.15
C LEU A 149 -5.76 -11.12 -11.98
N PHE A 150 -6.79 -11.94 -11.72
CA PHE A 150 -6.59 -13.36 -11.44
C PHE A 150 -6.76 -14.21 -12.70
N ARG A 151 -5.94 -15.27 -12.77
CA ARG A 151 -6.03 -16.33 -13.77
C ARG A 151 -6.74 -17.54 -13.16
N SER A 152 -7.26 -18.43 -13.99
CA SER A 152 -7.96 -19.64 -13.52
C SER A 152 -7.08 -20.55 -12.66
N GLU A 153 -5.76 -20.56 -12.90
CA GLU A 153 -4.79 -21.35 -12.13
C GLU A 153 -4.39 -20.72 -10.79
N ASP A 154 -4.73 -19.45 -10.55
CA ASP A 154 -4.44 -18.78 -9.27
C ASP A 154 -5.34 -19.35 -8.18
N ASN A 155 -4.76 -20.11 -7.27
CA ASN A 155 -5.47 -20.72 -6.16
C ASN A 155 -5.29 -19.85 -4.91
N VAL A 156 -6.10 -18.79 -4.79
CA VAL A 156 -6.01 -17.81 -3.70
C VAL A 156 -7.23 -17.90 -2.80
N PRO A 157 -7.06 -17.59 -1.49
CA PRO A 157 -8.20 -17.53 -0.58
C PRO A 157 -9.15 -16.38 -0.93
N MET A 158 -10.40 -16.51 -0.49
CA MET A 158 -11.40 -15.44 -0.66
C MET A 158 -11.07 -14.25 0.24
N TRP A 159 -10.59 -14.52 1.45
CA TRP A 159 -10.31 -13.50 2.45
C TRP A 159 -9.25 -13.96 3.46
N LYS A 160 -8.42 -13.03 3.92
CA LYS A 160 -7.49 -13.20 5.05
C LYS A 160 -7.37 -11.89 5.82
N PRO A 161 -7.43 -11.94 7.17
CA PRO A 161 -7.15 -10.74 7.98
C PRO A 161 -5.68 -10.36 7.88
N GLY A 162 -5.43 -9.08 7.98
CA GLY A 162 -4.08 -8.53 8.05
C GLY A 162 -3.40 -8.81 9.40
#